data_47a8455ca1c26ce66879d4adffce3be2
#
_entry.id   47a8455ca1c26ce66879d4adffce3be2
#
_cell.length_a   1.000
_cell.length_b   1.000
_cell.length_c   1.000
_cell.angle_alpha   90.00
_cell.angle_beta   90.00
_cell.angle_gamma   90.00
#
_symmetry.space_group_name_H-M   'P 1'
#
loop_
_entity.id
_entity.type
_entity.pdbx_description
1 polymer ?
#
loop_
_entity_poly.entity_id
_entity_poly.type
_entity_poly.pdbx_seq_one_letter_code
_entity_poly.pdbx_strand_id
1 'polypeptide(L)' 'MLSLKGIREKIETLEDEKAQLLEDVKSLRNEAEGKAISLECEVAVLREEAESLKKMLNTL' A
#
# COMPACT_ATOMS: atom_id res chain seq x y z
N MET A 1 4.03 -30.93 -30.33
CA MET A 1 2.73 -31.24 -29.76
C MET A 1 2.81 -31.24 -28.23
N LEU A 2 1.95 -30.47 -27.56
CA LEU A 2 1.93 -30.43 -26.10
C LEU A 2 1.31 -31.73 -25.57
N SER A 3 2.04 -32.44 -24.72
CA SER A 3 1.52 -33.64 -24.04
C SER A 3 0.60 -33.19 -22.89
N LEU A 4 -0.26 -34.09 -22.40
CA LEU A 4 -1.09 -33.80 -21.23
C LEU A 4 -0.24 -33.43 -20.01
N LYS A 5 0.94 -34.03 -19.88
CA LYS A 5 1.88 -33.70 -18.83
C LYS A 5 2.38 -32.26 -18.95
N GLY A 6 2.74 -31.84 -20.16
CA GLY A 6 3.21 -30.48 -20.43
C GLY A 6 2.13 -29.42 -20.16
N ILE A 7 0.88 -29.73 -20.49
CA ILE A 7 -0.27 -28.85 -20.21
C ILE A 7 -0.48 -28.74 -18.72
N ARG A 8 -0.41 -29.84 -17.98
CA ARG A 8 -0.56 -29.86 -16.53
C ARG A 8 0.53 -29.02 -15.84
N GLU A 9 1.79 -29.18 -16.26
CA GLU A 9 2.90 -28.41 -15.74
C GLU A 9 2.71 -26.91 -15.98
N LYS A 10 2.23 -26.54 -17.15
CA LYS A 10 1.95 -25.16 -17.49
C LYS A 10 0.83 -24.57 -16.64
N ILE A 11 -0.22 -25.35 -16.39
CA ILE A 11 -1.32 -24.94 -15.49
C ILE A 11 -0.81 -24.71 -14.07
N GLU A 12 0.03 -25.60 -13.56
CA GLU A 12 0.64 -25.44 -12.22
C GLU A 12 1.49 -24.18 -12.15
N THR A 13 2.30 -23.91 -13.15
CA THR A 13 3.12 -22.72 -13.22
C THR A 13 2.26 -21.46 -13.23
N LEU A 14 1.17 -21.46 -14.00
CA LEU A 14 0.24 -20.32 -14.06
C LEU A 14 -0.48 -20.10 -12.74
N GLU A 15 -0.84 -21.17 -12.04
CA GLU A 15 -1.46 -21.08 -10.73
C GLU A 15 -0.50 -20.48 -9.69
N ASP A 16 0.76 -20.89 -9.73
CA ASP A 16 1.80 -20.37 -8.86
C ASP A 16 2.06 -18.88 -9.14
N GLU A 17 2.13 -18.50 -10.41
CA GLU A 17 2.30 -17.10 -10.80
C GLU A 17 1.13 -16.24 -10.36
N LYS A 18 -0.10 -16.77 -10.49
CA LYS A 18 -1.30 -16.09 -10.04
C LYS A 18 -1.28 -15.87 -8.53
N ALA A 19 -0.91 -16.89 -7.77
CA ALA A 19 -0.80 -16.79 -6.31
C ALA A 19 0.23 -15.73 -5.91
N GLN A 20 1.38 -15.71 -6.57
CA GLN A 20 2.43 -14.73 -6.31
C GLN A 20 1.96 -13.31 -6.63
N LEU A 21 1.28 -13.10 -7.76
CA LEU A 21 0.75 -11.79 -8.14
C LEU A 21 -0.30 -11.29 -7.15
N LEU A 22 -1.16 -12.17 -6.65
CA LEU A 22 -2.16 -11.82 -5.63
C LEU A 22 -1.48 -11.38 -4.33
N GLU A 23 -0.42 -12.07 -3.94
CA GLU A 23 0.38 -11.71 -2.76
C GLU A 23 1.05 -10.36 -2.94
N ASP A 24 1.63 -10.11 -4.11
CA ASP A 24 2.29 -8.85 -4.43
C ASP A 24 1.30 -7.67 -4.39
N VAL A 25 0.11 -7.85 -4.96
CA VAL A 25 -0.95 -6.82 -4.94
C VAL A 25 -1.37 -6.53 -3.50
N LYS A 26 -1.53 -7.55 -2.68
CA LYS A 26 -1.90 -7.40 -1.28
C LYS A 26 -0.84 -6.63 -0.50
N SER A 27 0.43 -6.97 -0.72
CA SER A 27 1.58 -6.31 -0.11
C SER A 27 1.63 -4.83 -0.48
N LEU A 28 1.47 -4.52 -1.77
CA LEU A 28 1.48 -3.14 -2.27
C LEU A 28 0.32 -2.33 -1.70
N ARG A 29 -0.85 -2.95 -1.56
CA ARG A 29 -2.02 -2.30 -0.96
C ARG A 29 -1.76 -1.95 0.50
N ASN A 30 -1.22 -2.88 1.27
CA ASN A 30 -0.88 -2.66 2.68
C ASN A 30 0.14 -1.53 2.84
N GLU A 31 1.15 -1.50 1.97
CA GLU A 31 2.16 -0.46 1.95
C GLU A 31 1.55 0.92 1.66
N ALA A 32 0.67 0.99 0.65
CA ALA A 32 0.00 2.22 0.28
C ALA A 32 -0.91 2.73 1.39
N GLU A 33 -1.66 1.84 2.05
CA GLU A 33 -2.50 2.18 3.19
C GLU A 33 -1.68 2.71 4.37
N GLY A 34 -0.54 2.09 4.65
CA GLY A 34 0.38 2.55 5.69
C GLY A 34 0.91 3.95 5.42
N LYS A 35 1.29 4.23 4.18
CA LYS A 35 1.76 5.56 3.76
C LYS A 35 0.65 6.61 3.87
N ALA A 36 -0.58 6.26 3.48
CA ALA A 36 -1.73 7.16 3.58
C ALA A 36 -2.00 7.54 5.03
N ILE A 37 -1.99 6.59 5.95
CA ILE A 37 -2.18 6.84 7.39
C ILE A 37 -1.07 7.74 7.93
N SER A 38 0.17 7.47 7.55
CA SER A 38 1.33 8.27 7.95
C SER A 38 1.20 9.73 7.49
N LEU A 39 0.78 9.95 6.25
CA LEU A 39 0.55 11.29 5.71
C LEU A 39 -0.59 12.02 6.42
N GLU A 40 -1.66 11.32 6.73
CA GLU A 40 -2.79 11.89 7.48
C GLU A 40 -2.35 12.36 8.88
N CYS A 41 -1.50 11.58 9.55
CA CYS A 41 -0.93 11.94 10.83
C CYS A 41 -0.06 13.19 10.72
N GLU A 42 0.79 13.26 9.69
CA GLU A 42 1.65 14.43 9.45
C GLU A 42 0.83 15.70 9.21
N VAL A 43 -0.23 15.60 8.42
CA VAL A 43 -1.13 16.72 8.14
C VAL A 43 -1.81 17.19 9.43
N ALA A 44 -2.27 16.28 10.27
CA ALA A 44 -2.90 16.61 11.55
C ALA A 44 -1.93 17.38 12.46
N VAL A 45 -0.68 16.94 12.57
CA VAL A 45 0.35 17.60 13.37
C VAL A 45 0.62 19.00 12.83
N LEU A 46 0.77 19.16 11.51
CA LEU A 46 1.01 20.46 10.88
C LEU A 46 -0.14 21.43 11.14
N ARG A 47 -1.38 20.96 11.12
CA ARG A 47 -2.55 21.80 11.43
C ARG A 47 -2.52 22.28 12.87
N GLU A 48 -2.19 21.40 13.80
CA GLU A 48 -2.08 21.76 15.22
C GLU A 48 -0.99 22.81 15.45
N GLU A 49 0.16 22.63 14.80
CA GLU A 49 1.25 23.59 14.86
C GLU A 49 0.85 24.95 14.30
N ALA A 50 0.16 24.98 13.17
CA ALA A 50 -0.33 26.20 12.54
C ALA A 50 -1.33 26.93 13.46
N GLU A 51 -2.22 26.21 14.09
CA GLU A 51 -3.19 26.79 15.05
C GLU A 51 -2.48 27.37 16.27
N SER A 52 -1.49 26.65 16.80
CA SER A 52 -0.68 27.13 17.94
C SER A 52 0.04 28.42 17.61
N LEU A 53 0.67 28.50 16.44
CA LEU A 53 1.36 29.71 15.97
C LEU A 53 0.39 30.88 15.81
N LYS A 54 -0.79 30.62 15.26
CA LYS A 54 -1.83 31.63 15.08
C LYS A 54 -2.27 32.20 16.43
N LYS A 55 -2.46 31.36 17.43
CA LYS A 55 -2.82 31.78 18.79
C LYS A 55 -1.73 32.63 19.41
N MET A 56 -0.47 32.26 19.25
CA MET A 56 0.67 33.03 19.74
C MET A 56 0.70 34.44 19.11
N LEU A 57 0.50 34.52 17.80
CA LEU A 57 0.47 35.80 17.10
C LEU A 57 -0.69 36.68 17.55
N ASN A 58 -1.83 36.09 17.86
CA ASN A 58 -3.01 36.84 18.32
C ASN A 58 -2.88 37.35 19.75
N THR A 59 -2.01 36.75 20.57
CA THR A 59 -1.79 37.17 21.96
C THR A 59 -0.67 38.19 22.11
N LEU A 60 0.07 38.40 21.04
CA LEU A 60 1.07 39.45 21.00
C LEU A 60 0.42 40.82 20.71
#